data_f84d073b4903d27459aa87c0431d2c72
#
_entry.id   f84d073b4903d27459aa87c0431d2c72
#
_cell.length_a   1.000
_cell.length_b   1.000
_cell.length_c   1.000
_cell.angle_alpha   90.00
_cell.angle_beta   90.00
_cell.angle_gamma   90.00
#
_symmetry.space_group_name_H-M   'P 1'
#
loop_
_entity.id
_entity.type
_entity.pdbx_description
1 polymer ?
#
loop_
_entity_poly.entity_id
_entity_poly.type
_entity_poly.pdbx_seq_one_letter_code
_entity_poly.pdbx_strand_id
1 'polypeptide(L)'
;MTPEEINARLLYRDGLMLVLDKPAGLPVHRGPKGGENFEQAFDALRFGLPRAPALAHRLDKDTSGCLVLGRHRKALEKLGLLFKQGKISKTYWAIVEGGPAEDEGLIDLPLGRLDATRGWWMKVDPLGLPSQTRWRVMGRAEGLTWLALEPLTGRTHQLRVHCAALGFPILGDPIYGAGPRLGGPPLHLLAREIVVPISKNKEPARVTAPVPEHMRERLTACGWGGVEPEASGMRGPAECAPTKASC
;
A
#
# COMPACT_ATOMS: atom_id res chain seq x y z
N MET A 1 17.94 2.29 -7.39
CA MET A 1 17.83 2.04 -5.93
C MET A 1 18.94 1.10 -5.50
N THR A 2 19.76 1.51 -4.53
CA THR A 2 20.89 0.70 -4.02
C THR A 2 20.43 -0.37 -3.02
N PRO A 3 21.28 -1.38 -2.71
CA PRO A 3 20.98 -2.36 -1.65
C PRO A 3 20.72 -1.72 -0.28
N GLU A 4 21.45 -0.67 0.07
CA GLU A 4 21.28 0.07 1.32
C GLU A 4 19.92 0.78 1.36
N GLU A 5 19.56 1.46 0.27
CA GLU A 5 18.29 2.17 0.16
C GLU A 5 17.08 1.24 0.28
N ILE A 6 17.10 0.05 -0.34
CA ILE A 6 15.97 -0.88 -0.23
C ILE A 6 15.92 -1.56 1.14
N ASN A 7 17.07 -1.84 1.76
CA ASN A 7 17.13 -2.39 3.11
C ASN A 7 16.60 -1.38 4.16
N ALA A 8 16.88 -0.08 3.99
CA ALA A 8 16.34 0.98 4.84
C ALA A 8 14.81 1.11 4.77
N ARG A 9 14.19 0.56 3.73
CA ARG A 9 12.73 0.52 3.53
C ARG A 9 12.05 -0.74 4.09
N LEU A 10 12.80 -1.61 4.75
CA LEU A 10 12.27 -2.84 5.34
C LEU A 10 11.51 -2.50 6.62
N LEU A 11 10.17 -2.71 6.61
CA LEU A 11 9.28 -2.49 7.75
C LEU A 11 9.10 -3.75 8.59
N TYR A 12 9.14 -4.93 7.96
CA TYR A 12 8.92 -6.21 8.63
C TYR A 12 9.63 -7.35 7.90
N ARG A 13 10.18 -8.30 8.68
CA ARG A 13 10.80 -9.52 8.17
C ARG A 13 10.55 -10.69 9.08
N ASP A 14 10.07 -11.80 8.50
CA ASP A 14 10.08 -13.12 9.12
C ASP A 14 10.54 -14.21 8.14
N GLY A 15 10.34 -15.49 8.47
CA GLY A 15 10.71 -16.62 7.60
C GLY A 15 9.85 -16.74 6.33
N LEU A 16 8.68 -16.11 6.28
CA LEU A 16 7.68 -16.28 5.23
C LEU A 16 7.56 -15.04 4.32
N MET A 17 7.59 -13.84 4.92
CA MET A 17 7.32 -12.60 4.17
C MET A 17 8.23 -11.45 4.59
N LEU A 18 8.26 -10.45 3.73
CA LEU A 18 8.79 -9.11 3.99
C LEU A 18 7.67 -8.11 3.75
N VAL A 19 7.70 -6.97 4.46
CA VAL A 19 6.91 -5.80 4.14
C VAL A 19 7.86 -4.62 3.96
N LEU A 20 7.73 -3.93 2.83
CA LEU A 20 8.55 -2.79 2.47
C LEU A 20 7.71 -1.51 2.45
N ASP A 21 8.35 -0.38 2.75
CA ASP A 21 7.83 0.94 2.47
C ASP A 21 8.13 1.33 1.01
N LYS A 22 7.17 1.13 0.12
CA LYS A 22 7.33 1.51 -1.29
C LYS A 22 7.28 3.04 -1.44
N PRO A 23 8.25 3.68 -2.09
CA PRO A 23 8.18 5.11 -2.37
C PRO A 23 7.09 5.42 -3.41
N ALA A 24 6.52 6.63 -3.36
CA ALA A 24 5.71 7.18 -4.43
C ALA A 24 6.55 7.43 -5.69
N GLY A 25 5.92 7.41 -6.86
CA GLY A 25 6.58 7.71 -8.15
C GLY A 25 7.35 6.55 -8.78
N LEU A 26 7.61 5.45 -8.07
CA LEU A 26 8.32 4.28 -8.59
C LEU A 26 7.33 3.13 -8.85
N PRO A 27 7.19 2.63 -10.08
CA PRO A 27 6.34 1.49 -10.37
C PRO A 27 6.90 0.22 -9.74
N VAL A 28 6.02 -0.70 -9.33
CA VAL A 28 6.43 -1.95 -8.72
C VAL A 28 7.10 -2.87 -9.74
N HIS A 29 6.45 -3.05 -10.90
CA HIS A 29 6.93 -3.88 -12.01
C HIS A 29 7.41 -3.04 -13.19
N ARG A 30 8.23 -3.66 -14.03
CA ARG A 30 8.61 -3.12 -15.33
C ARG A 30 7.35 -2.96 -16.20
N GLY A 31 7.07 -1.73 -16.63
CA GLY A 31 6.01 -1.45 -17.59
C GLY A 31 6.39 -1.86 -19.02
N PRO A 32 5.43 -1.83 -19.98
CA PRO A 32 5.70 -2.18 -21.38
C PRO A 32 6.79 -1.32 -22.03
N LYS A 33 6.95 -0.09 -21.58
CA LYS A 33 7.98 0.85 -22.08
C LYS A 33 9.35 0.68 -21.41
N GLY A 34 9.50 -0.32 -20.50
CA GLY A 34 10.72 -0.48 -19.72
C GLY A 34 10.83 0.53 -18.58
N GLY A 35 12.05 0.81 -18.14
CA GLY A 35 12.36 1.79 -17.10
C GLY A 35 12.63 1.17 -15.73
N GLU A 36 13.02 2.05 -14.79
CA GLU A 36 13.29 1.69 -13.41
C GLU A 36 12.00 1.24 -12.72
N ASN A 37 12.13 0.23 -11.87
CA ASN A 37 11.04 -0.30 -11.06
C ASN A 37 11.56 -0.87 -9.74
N PHE A 38 10.67 -1.01 -8.78
CA PHE A 38 11.02 -1.39 -7.42
C PHE A 38 11.55 -2.84 -7.32
N GLU A 39 11.03 -3.74 -8.15
CA GLU A 39 11.38 -5.16 -8.17
C GLU A 39 12.84 -5.41 -8.54
N GLN A 40 13.49 -4.51 -9.31
CA GLN A 40 14.90 -4.62 -9.68
C GLN A 40 15.85 -4.66 -8.48
N ALA A 41 15.46 -4.09 -7.34
CA ALA A 41 16.26 -4.06 -6.12
C ALA A 41 16.03 -5.28 -5.20
N PHE A 42 15.08 -6.17 -5.50
CA PHE A 42 14.70 -7.26 -4.59
C PHE A 42 15.78 -8.32 -4.40
N ASP A 43 16.77 -8.38 -5.27
CA ASP A 43 17.90 -9.30 -5.12
C ASP A 43 18.67 -9.05 -3.82
N ALA A 44 18.77 -7.80 -3.38
CA ALA A 44 19.39 -7.41 -2.11
C ALA A 44 18.60 -7.90 -0.86
N LEU A 45 17.36 -8.35 -1.05
CA LEU A 45 16.47 -8.80 0.04
C LEU A 45 16.43 -10.34 0.21
N ARG A 46 17.38 -11.06 -0.32
CA ARG A 46 17.43 -12.53 -0.22
C ARG A 46 17.59 -13.00 1.24
N PHE A 47 18.36 -12.29 2.04
CA PHE A 47 18.65 -12.66 3.44
C PHE A 47 18.98 -14.13 3.60
N GLY A 48 19.95 -14.61 2.82
CA GLY A 48 20.45 -15.99 2.85
C GLY A 48 19.61 -17.03 2.06
N LEU A 49 18.51 -16.61 1.43
CA LEU A 49 17.75 -17.49 0.56
C LEU A 49 18.33 -17.53 -0.87
N PRO A 50 18.19 -18.66 -1.60
CA PRO A 50 18.76 -18.82 -2.94
C PRO A 50 18.09 -17.93 -4.01
N ARG A 51 16.87 -17.45 -3.75
CA ARG A 51 16.10 -16.61 -4.68
C ARG A 51 15.65 -15.33 -4.00
N ALA A 52 15.51 -14.26 -4.78
CA ALA A 52 14.89 -13.02 -4.35
C ALA A 52 13.43 -13.26 -3.92
N PRO A 53 12.91 -12.48 -2.96
CA PRO A 53 11.49 -12.48 -2.63
C PRO A 53 10.68 -11.98 -3.83
N ALA A 54 9.41 -12.39 -3.90
CA ALA A 54 8.51 -12.02 -4.98
C ALA A 54 7.25 -11.32 -4.46
N LEU A 55 6.64 -10.50 -5.30
CA LEU A 55 5.45 -9.72 -4.96
C LEU A 55 4.24 -10.60 -4.65
N ALA A 56 3.62 -10.37 -3.51
CA ALA A 56 2.35 -11.00 -3.15
C ALA A 56 1.14 -10.17 -3.62
N HIS A 57 1.32 -8.87 -3.81
CA HIS A 57 0.35 -7.94 -4.38
C HIS A 57 1.07 -6.74 -5.01
N ARG A 58 0.32 -5.78 -5.50
CA ARG A 58 0.88 -4.57 -6.11
C ARG A 58 0.27 -3.30 -5.51
N LEU A 59 1.04 -2.22 -5.56
CA LEU A 59 0.59 -0.84 -5.40
C LEU A 59 0.76 -0.10 -6.73
N ASP A 60 -0.03 0.95 -6.95
CA ASP A 60 0.13 1.82 -8.11
C ASP A 60 1.46 2.58 -8.03
N LYS A 61 1.93 3.09 -9.17
CA LYS A 61 3.20 3.82 -9.27
C LYS A 61 3.31 4.91 -8.21
N ASP A 62 2.27 5.74 -8.09
CA ASP A 62 2.28 6.94 -7.26
C ASP A 62 1.78 6.70 -5.82
N THR A 63 1.26 5.51 -5.51
CA THR A 63 0.90 5.10 -4.15
C THR A 63 2.15 4.67 -3.39
N SER A 64 2.33 5.20 -2.17
CA SER A 64 3.40 4.82 -1.24
C SER A 64 2.93 3.81 -0.18
N GLY A 65 3.88 3.25 0.60
CA GLY A 65 3.61 2.49 1.81
C GLY A 65 3.71 0.98 1.69
N CYS A 66 2.98 0.25 2.55
CA CYS A 66 3.13 -1.19 2.78
C CYS A 66 2.99 -2.06 1.54
N LEU A 67 4.09 -2.68 1.11
CA LEU A 67 4.15 -3.65 0.02
C LEU A 67 4.64 -5.00 0.53
N VAL A 68 3.84 -6.06 0.39
CA VAL A 68 4.14 -7.40 0.89
C VAL A 68 4.82 -8.25 -0.17
N LEU A 69 5.93 -8.89 0.21
CA LEU A 69 6.65 -9.87 -0.60
C LEU A 69 6.63 -11.23 0.08
N GLY A 70 6.50 -12.30 -0.71
CA GLY A 70 6.71 -13.67 -0.25
C GLY A 70 8.18 -14.06 -0.40
N ARG A 71 8.79 -14.62 0.64
CA ARG A 71 10.23 -14.97 0.66
C ARG A 71 10.55 -16.24 -0.11
N HIS A 72 9.57 -17.12 -0.30
CA HIS A 72 9.70 -18.36 -1.07
C HIS A 72 8.34 -18.79 -1.63
N ARG A 73 8.35 -19.73 -2.57
CA ARG A 73 7.16 -20.15 -3.34
C ARG A 73 5.96 -20.49 -2.47
N LYS A 74 6.12 -21.33 -1.43
CA LYS A 74 5.01 -21.72 -0.54
C LYS A 74 4.40 -20.53 0.22
N ALA A 75 5.25 -19.59 0.64
CA ALA A 75 4.78 -18.36 1.30
C ALA A 75 4.02 -17.47 0.31
N LEU A 76 4.52 -17.34 -0.93
CA LEU A 76 3.87 -16.55 -1.98
C LEU A 76 2.50 -17.12 -2.35
N GLU A 77 2.39 -18.43 -2.53
CA GLU A 77 1.12 -19.13 -2.80
C GLU A 77 0.10 -18.87 -1.67
N LYS A 78 0.55 -18.96 -0.41
CA LYS A 78 -0.30 -18.69 0.76
C LYS A 78 -0.76 -17.24 0.84
N LEU A 79 0.15 -16.29 0.63
CA LEU A 79 -0.18 -14.85 0.58
C LEU A 79 -1.18 -14.56 -0.54
N GLY A 80 -0.95 -15.09 -1.74
CA GLY A 80 -1.88 -14.95 -2.87
C GLY A 80 -3.28 -15.46 -2.56
N LEU A 81 -3.40 -16.60 -1.84
CA LEU A 81 -4.68 -17.13 -1.39
C LEU A 81 -5.35 -16.21 -0.36
N LEU A 82 -4.60 -15.68 0.61
CA LEU A 82 -5.11 -14.75 1.63
C LEU A 82 -5.62 -13.44 0.98
N PHE A 83 -4.90 -12.88 0.01
CA PHE A 83 -5.35 -11.73 -0.76
C PHE A 83 -6.62 -12.03 -1.55
N LYS A 84 -6.66 -13.17 -2.26
CA LYS A 84 -7.84 -13.61 -3.04
C LYS A 84 -9.08 -13.80 -2.18
N GLN A 85 -8.92 -14.28 -0.95
CA GLN A 85 -10.00 -14.51 0.01
C GLN A 85 -10.39 -13.26 0.82
N GLY A 86 -9.75 -12.10 0.61
CA GLY A 86 -10.03 -10.88 1.37
C GLY A 86 -9.64 -10.97 2.86
N LYS A 87 -8.75 -11.89 3.23
CA LYS A 87 -8.34 -12.10 4.64
C LYS A 87 -7.23 -11.16 5.12
N ILE A 88 -6.67 -10.36 4.23
CA ILE A 88 -5.66 -9.35 4.55
C ILE A 88 -6.36 -8.01 4.70
N SER A 89 -6.32 -7.43 5.89
CA SER A 89 -6.83 -6.08 6.11
C SER A 89 -5.81 -5.06 5.62
N LYS A 90 -6.31 -4.00 4.99
CA LYS A 90 -5.51 -2.92 4.43
C LYS A 90 -6.16 -1.59 4.80
N THR A 91 -5.40 -0.69 5.40
CA THR A 91 -5.84 0.68 5.66
C THR A 91 -4.96 1.64 4.89
N TYR A 92 -5.59 2.48 4.09
CA TYR A 92 -4.92 3.56 3.37
C TYR A 92 -5.29 4.90 4.00
N TRP A 93 -4.32 5.80 4.05
CA TRP A 93 -4.58 7.20 4.34
C TRP A 93 -4.58 7.99 3.04
N ALA A 94 -5.58 8.85 2.90
CA ALA A 94 -5.67 9.75 1.76
C ALA A 94 -6.02 11.16 2.23
N ILE A 95 -5.47 12.18 1.57
CA ILE A 95 -5.99 13.54 1.63
C ILE A 95 -6.82 13.74 0.37
N VAL A 96 -8.07 14.14 0.53
CA VAL A 96 -8.99 14.40 -0.57
C VAL A 96 -9.34 15.88 -0.63
N GLU A 97 -9.65 16.38 -1.84
CA GLU A 97 -10.13 17.73 -2.07
C GLU A 97 -11.62 17.80 -1.72
N GLY A 98 -12.01 18.70 -0.83
CA GLY A 98 -13.34 18.71 -0.21
C GLY A 98 -13.49 17.55 0.78
N GLY A 99 -14.53 16.77 0.63
CA GLY A 99 -14.77 15.55 1.43
C GLY A 99 -16.25 15.29 1.67
N PRO A 100 -16.57 14.11 2.21
CA PRO A 100 -17.94 13.74 2.57
C PRO A 100 -18.45 14.60 3.75
N ALA A 101 -19.74 14.84 3.81
CA ALA A 101 -20.39 15.49 4.95
C ALA A 101 -20.45 14.55 6.18
N GLU A 102 -20.64 13.26 5.93
CA GLU A 102 -20.67 12.20 6.94
C GLU A 102 -19.27 11.90 7.47
N ASP A 103 -19.17 11.21 8.60
CA ASP A 103 -17.90 10.83 9.22
C ASP A 103 -17.41 9.45 8.78
N GLU A 104 -18.29 8.58 8.28
CA GLU A 104 -17.95 7.26 7.75
C GLU A 104 -18.98 6.79 6.70
N GLY A 105 -18.59 5.81 5.90
CA GLY A 105 -19.48 5.22 4.92
C GLY A 105 -18.86 4.08 4.12
N LEU A 106 -19.67 3.59 3.18
CA LEU A 106 -19.30 2.53 2.23
C LEU A 106 -19.52 3.03 0.81
N ILE A 107 -18.50 2.91 -0.02
CA ILE A 107 -18.60 3.07 -1.47
C ILE A 107 -18.77 1.68 -2.06
N ASP A 108 -19.90 1.44 -2.71
CA ASP A 108 -20.21 0.20 -3.43
C ASP A 108 -20.51 0.55 -4.89
N LEU A 109 -19.44 0.75 -5.65
CA LEU A 109 -19.52 1.15 -7.06
C LEU A 109 -18.66 0.21 -7.90
N PRO A 110 -19.25 -0.59 -8.80
CA PRO A 110 -18.49 -1.50 -9.64
C PRO A 110 -17.57 -0.75 -10.60
N LEU A 111 -16.40 -1.32 -10.89
CA LEU A 111 -15.36 -0.70 -11.69
C LEU A 111 -15.09 -1.48 -12.98
N GLY A 112 -15.03 -0.77 -14.09
CA GLY A 112 -14.63 -1.25 -15.41
C GLY A 112 -13.45 -0.47 -15.96
N ARG A 113 -12.86 -0.94 -17.07
CA ARG A 113 -11.84 -0.18 -17.81
C ARG A 113 -12.47 1.03 -18.46
N LEU A 114 -11.73 2.15 -18.51
CA LEU A 114 -12.23 3.37 -19.15
C LEU A 114 -12.51 3.13 -20.63
N ASP A 115 -11.52 2.57 -21.34
CA ASP A 115 -11.61 2.18 -22.76
C ASP A 115 -10.52 1.14 -23.11
N ALA A 116 -10.52 0.63 -24.33
CA ALA A 116 -9.55 -0.35 -24.80
C ALA A 116 -8.14 0.24 -25.00
N THR A 117 -8.03 1.54 -25.29
CA THR A 117 -6.77 2.22 -25.61
C THR A 117 -6.02 2.63 -24.35
N ARG A 118 -6.75 2.92 -23.26
CA ARG A 118 -6.23 3.28 -21.93
C ARG A 118 -6.47 2.15 -20.94
N GLY A 119 -6.09 0.94 -21.30
CA GLY A 119 -6.47 -0.33 -20.66
C GLY A 119 -6.20 -0.47 -19.15
N TRP A 120 -5.50 0.46 -18.51
CA TRP A 120 -5.26 0.51 -17.06
C TRP A 120 -6.01 1.64 -16.35
N TRP A 121 -6.65 2.57 -17.10
CA TRP A 121 -7.54 3.58 -16.52
C TRP A 121 -8.91 2.96 -16.26
N MET A 122 -9.48 3.31 -15.11
CA MET A 122 -10.73 2.75 -14.64
C MET A 122 -11.83 3.81 -14.58
N LYS A 123 -13.07 3.38 -14.58
CA LYS A 123 -14.27 4.21 -14.37
C LYS A 123 -15.27 3.42 -13.52
N VAL A 124 -16.22 4.12 -12.92
CA VAL A 124 -17.44 3.48 -12.43
C VAL A 124 -18.20 2.94 -13.63
N ASP A 125 -18.54 1.66 -13.58
CA ASP A 125 -19.23 0.97 -14.68
C ASP A 125 -20.23 -0.05 -14.07
N PRO A 126 -21.53 0.13 -14.29
CA PRO A 126 -22.54 -0.80 -13.77
C PRO A 126 -22.33 -2.26 -14.20
N LEU A 127 -21.66 -2.48 -15.34
CA LEU A 127 -21.28 -3.81 -15.84
C LEU A 127 -19.88 -4.24 -15.43
N GLY A 128 -19.20 -3.42 -14.60
CA GLY A 128 -17.86 -3.66 -14.12
C GLY A 128 -17.78 -4.71 -13.01
N LEU A 129 -16.57 -4.90 -12.50
CA LEU A 129 -16.34 -5.82 -11.39
C LEU A 129 -16.79 -5.19 -10.07
N PRO A 130 -17.51 -5.93 -9.19
CA PRO A 130 -17.88 -5.46 -7.87
C PRO A 130 -16.68 -4.91 -7.10
N SER A 131 -16.85 -3.73 -6.54
CA SER A 131 -15.78 -3.01 -5.87
C SER A 131 -16.33 -2.24 -4.68
N GLN A 132 -15.78 -2.51 -3.50
CA GLN A 132 -16.25 -1.92 -2.24
C GLN A 132 -15.10 -1.31 -1.45
N THR A 133 -15.31 -0.11 -0.92
CA THR A 133 -14.36 0.62 -0.06
C THR A 133 -15.10 1.24 1.11
N ARG A 134 -14.73 0.85 2.35
CA ARG A 134 -15.13 1.61 3.54
C ARG A 134 -14.27 2.84 3.67
N TRP A 135 -14.82 3.89 4.20
CA TRP A 135 -14.08 5.09 4.52
C TRP A 135 -14.52 5.65 5.87
N ARG A 136 -13.59 6.35 6.52
CA ARG A 136 -13.83 7.11 7.75
C ARG A 136 -13.03 8.40 7.71
N VAL A 137 -13.64 9.49 8.13
CA VAL A 137 -12.97 10.77 8.30
C VAL A 137 -12.09 10.70 9.55
N MET A 138 -10.84 11.07 9.38
CA MET A 138 -9.85 11.16 10.46
C MET A 138 -9.64 12.61 10.92
N GLY A 139 -9.89 13.56 10.04
CA GLY A 139 -9.80 14.98 10.31
C GLY A 139 -10.14 15.82 9.07
N ARG A 140 -10.40 17.10 9.30
CA ARG A 140 -10.77 18.06 8.25
C ARG A 140 -9.99 19.35 8.41
N ALA A 141 -9.66 19.96 7.28
CA ALA A 141 -9.13 21.32 7.18
C ALA A 141 -9.91 22.08 6.11
N GLU A 142 -9.62 23.38 5.92
CA GLU A 142 -10.25 24.15 4.85
C GLU A 142 -10.00 23.52 3.49
N GLY A 143 -11.09 23.10 2.83
CA GLY A 143 -11.05 22.48 1.50
C GLY A 143 -10.41 21.09 1.42
N LEU A 144 -10.01 20.48 2.53
CA LEU A 144 -9.35 19.18 2.58
C LEU A 144 -9.95 18.26 3.64
N THR A 145 -9.93 16.95 3.37
CA THR A 145 -10.30 15.94 4.35
C THR A 145 -9.28 14.80 4.36
N TRP A 146 -8.87 14.38 5.55
CA TRP A 146 -8.08 13.19 5.76
C TRP A 146 -9.00 11.99 5.98
N LEU A 147 -8.88 10.99 5.10
CA LEU A 147 -9.66 9.75 5.14
C LEU A 147 -8.78 8.55 5.48
N ALA A 148 -9.31 7.66 6.31
CA ALA A 148 -8.91 6.27 6.36
C ALA A 148 -9.80 5.48 5.39
N LEU A 149 -9.18 4.79 4.42
CA LEU A 149 -9.86 4.00 3.38
C LEU A 149 -9.52 2.52 3.56
N GLU A 150 -10.53 1.67 3.62
CA GLU A 150 -10.38 0.22 3.75
C GLU A 150 -10.98 -0.47 2.51
N PRO A 151 -10.16 -0.82 1.50
CA PRO A 151 -10.66 -1.53 0.33
C PRO A 151 -10.99 -2.98 0.67
N LEU A 152 -12.26 -3.36 0.60
CA LEU A 152 -12.75 -4.74 0.78
C LEU A 152 -12.46 -5.59 -0.46
N THR A 153 -12.31 -4.97 -1.59
CA THR A 153 -11.85 -5.54 -2.87
C THR A 153 -10.54 -4.90 -3.30
N GLY A 154 -9.90 -5.37 -4.37
CA GLY A 154 -8.59 -4.88 -4.80
C GLY A 154 -8.54 -4.63 -6.32
N ARG A 155 -9.37 -3.74 -6.86
CA ARG A 155 -9.34 -3.38 -8.27
C ARG A 155 -8.30 -2.31 -8.55
N THR A 156 -7.81 -2.28 -9.77
CA THR A 156 -6.87 -1.22 -10.23
C THR A 156 -7.47 0.15 -9.96
N HIS A 157 -6.69 1.06 -9.39
CA HIS A 157 -7.07 2.44 -9.06
C HIS A 157 -8.34 2.59 -8.22
N GLN A 158 -8.80 1.51 -7.55
CA GLN A 158 -10.11 1.49 -6.87
C GLN A 158 -10.35 2.70 -5.97
N LEU A 159 -9.44 2.98 -5.03
CA LEU A 159 -9.59 4.09 -4.07
C LEU A 159 -9.67 5.44 -4.78
N ARG A 160 -8.87 5.62 -5.81
CA ARG A 160 -8.77 6.85 -6.59
C ARG A 160 -10.07 7.13 -7.35
N VAL A 161 -10.58 6.11 -8.06
CA VAL A 161 -11.86 6.22 -8.79
C VAL A 161 -13.03 6.40 -7.85
N HIS A 162 -13.07 5.66 -6.73
CA HIS A 162 -14.15 5.75 -5.75
C HIS A 162 -14.23 7.14 -5.13
N CYS A 163 -13.11 7.72 -4.67
CA CYS A 163 -13.10 9.08 -4.12
C CYS A 163 -13.54 10.12 -5.17
N ALA A 164 -13.02 10.03 -6.39
CA ALA A 164 -13.38 10.94 -7.46
C ALA A 164 -14.87 10.85 -7.86
N ALA A 165 -15.41 9.62 -7.90
CA ALA A 165 -16.83 9.40 -8.24
C ALA A 165 -17.80 9.99 -7.21
N LEU A 166 -17.38 10.14 -5.95
CA LEU A 166 -18.15 10.80 -4.91
C LEU A 166 -17.92 12.32 -4.83
N GLY A 167 -17.12 12.89 -5.74
CA GLY A 167 -16.88 14.32 -5.82
C GLY A 167 -15.76 14.86 -4.89
N PHE A 168 -14.99 13.98 -4.25
CA PHE A 168 -13.83 14.35 -3.45
C PHE A 168 -12.57 13.58 -3.89
N PRO A 169 -11.97 13.92 -5.05
CA PRO A 169 -10.80 13.24 -5.57
C PRO A 169 -9.62 13.35 -4.62
N ILE A 170 -8.72 12.36 -4.68
CA ILE A 170 -7.48 12.38 -3.89
C ILE A 170 -6.58 13.50 -4.37
N LEU A 171 -6.07 14.32 -3.46
CA LEU A 171 -5.17 15.42 -3.75
C LEU A 171 -3.94 14.93 -4.52
N GLY A 172 -3.63 15.63 -5.62
CA GLY A 172 -2.51 15.28 -6.48
C GLY A 172 -2.77 14.08 -7.40
N ASP A 173 -4.02 13.65 -7.57
CA ASP A 173 -4.33 12.60 -8.55
C ASP A 173 -4.31 13.16 -9.99
N PRO A 174 -3.30 12.76 -10.83
CA PRO A 174 -3.16 13.32 -12.18
C PRO A 174 -4.15 12.71 -13.19
N ILE A 175 -4.95 11.71 -12.78
CA ILE A 175 -5.86 10.99 -13.68
C ILE A 175 -7.32 11.29 -13.35
N TYR A 176 -7.68 11.22 -12.07
CA TYR A 176 -9.06 11.32 -11.58
C TYR A 176 -9.33 12.63 -10.83
N GLY A 177 -8.30 13.42 -10.52
CA GLY A 177 -8.40 14.74 -9.91
C GLY A 177 -8.58 15.85 -10.95
N ALA A 178 -8.86 17.07 -10.46
CA ALA A 178 -8.97 18.27 -11.30
C ALA A 178 -7.61 18.95 -11.56
N GLY A 179 -6.55 18.52 -10.88
CA GLY A 179 -5.21 19.12 -10.98
C GLY A 179 -4.48 18.81 -12.29
N PRO A 180 -3.33 19.46 -12.52
CA PRO A 180 -2.54 19.26 -13.73
C PRO A 180 -1.96 17.84 -13.77
N ARG A 181 -1.92 17.25 -14.97
CA ARG A 181 -1.34 15.91 -15.18
C ARG A 181 0.18 15.85 -15.00
N LEU A 182 0.85 16.98 -15.13
CA LEU A 182 2.31 17.13 -14.98
C LEU A 182 2.60 18.34 -14.10
N GLY A 183 3.58 18.23 -13.21
CA GLY A 183 4.02 19.35 -12.36
C GLY A 183 3.09 19.68 -11.19
N GLY A 184 2.05 18.87 -10.95
CA GLY A 184 1.21 19.00 -9.77
C GLY A 184 1.83 18.36 -8.51
N PRO A 185 1.17 18.49 -7.35
CA PRO A 185 1.61 17.81 -6.13
C PRO A 185 1.59 16.29 -6.31
N PRO A 186 2.46 15.55 -5.60
CA PRO A 186 2.42 14.09 -5.60
C PRO A 186 1.06 13.57 -5.10
N LEU A 187 0.68 12.36 -5.52
CA LEU A 187 -0.56 11.70 -5.07
C LEU A 187 -0.54 11.50 -3.55
N HIS A 188 -1.52 12.05 -2.84
CA HIS A 188 -1.66 11.93 -1.39
C HIS A 188 -2.40 10.65 -1.01
N LEU A 189 -1.82 9.50 -1.37
CA LEU A 189 -2.35 8.15 -1.07
C LEU A 189 -1.24 7.24 -0.52
N LEU A 190 -1.42 6.81 0.72
CA LEU A 190 -0.48 5.98 1.47
C LEU A 190 -1.15 4.66 1.87
N ALA A 191 -0.58 3.52 1.50
CA ALA A 191 -0.90 2.21 2.08
C ALA A 191 -0.35 2.16 3.52
N ARG A 192 -1.10 2.76 4.46
CA ARG A 192 -0.64 3.06 5.81
C ARG A 192 -0.42 1.82 6.64
N GLU A 193 -1.35 0.89 6.63
CA GLU A 193 -1.28 -0.32 7.46
C GLU A 193 -1.72 -1.55 6.67
N ILE A 194 -1.06 -2.66 6.96
CA ILE A 194 -1.47 -3.98 6.48
C ILE A 194 -1.44 -4.99 7.63
N VAL A 195 -2.47 -5.86 7.71
CA VAL A 195 -2.57 -6.93 8.71
C VAL A 195 -2.65 -8.27 7.99
N VAL A 196 -1.63 -9.11 8.18
CA VAL A 196 -1.44 -10.36 7.43
C VAL A 196 -1.49 -11.58 8.35
N PRO A 197 -2.57 -12.38 8.33
CA PRO A 197 -2.70 -13.60 9.12
C PRO A 197 -1.99 -14.79 8.43
N ILE A 198 -0.69 -14.66 8.15
CA ILE A 198 0.06 -15.66 7.39
C ILE A 198 0.31 -16.96 8.20
N SER A 199 0.33 -16.90 9.52
CA SER A 199 0.51 -18.06 10.39
C SER A 199 -0.78 -18.39 11.14
N LYS A 200 -1.16 -19.68 11.19
CA LYS A 200 -2.34 -20.12 11.96
C LYS A 200 -2.10 -20.07 13.47
N ASN A 201 -0.84 -20.18 13.90
CA ASN A 201 -0.44 -20.33 15.29
C ASN A 201 0.24 -19.09 15.88
N LYS A 202 0.17 -17.97 15.18
CA LYS A 202 0.74 -16.68 15.62
C LYS A 202 -0.26 -15.58 15.34
N GLU A 203 -0.20 -14.55 16.15
CA GLU A 203 -0.94 -13.31 15.89
C GLU A 203 -0.67 -12.79 14.47
N PRO A 204 -1.68 -12.22 13.80
CA PRO A 204 -1.49 -11.58 12.50
C PRO A 204 -0.39 -10.53 12.57
N ALA A 205 0.50 -10.55 11.59
CA ALA A 205 1.52 -9.50 11.48
C ALA A 205 0.86 -8.18 11.09
N ARG A 206 0.91 -7.19 11.99
CA ARG A 206 0.45 -5.83 11.77
C ARG A 206 1.66 -4.96 11.45
N VAL A 207 1.65 -4.31 10.30
CA VAL A 207 2.77 -3.49 9.84
C VAL A 207 2.24 -2.14 9.37
N THR A 208 2.90 -1.07 9.83
CA THR A 208 2.53 0.30 9.51
C THR A 208 3.69 0.99 8.78
N ALA A 209 3.41 1.62 7.64
CA ALA A 209 4.39 2.42 6.90
C ALA A 209 4.44 3.85 7.44
N PRO A 210 5.60 4.51 7.45
CA PRO A 210 5.72 5.90 7.86
C PRO A 210 4.98 6.83 6.89
N VAL A 211 4.59 8.01 7.37
CA VAL A 211 3.98 9.04 6.53
C VAL A 211 5.05 9.67 5.65
N PRO A 212 4.90 9.64 4.31
CA PRO A 212 5.85 10.26 3.41
C PRO A 212 5.84 11.79 3.54
N GLU A 213 6.99 12.40 3.33
CA GLU A 213 7.21 13.83 3.58
C GLU A 213 6.15 14.73 2.90
N HIS A 214 5.82 14.44 1.63
CA HIS A 214 4.86 15.24 0.87
C HIS A 214 3.43 15.24 1.43
N MET A 215 3.06 14.28 2.32
CA MET A 215 1.75 14.22 2.94
C MET A 215 1.69 14.87 4.33
N ARG A 216 2.83 15.09 4.98
CA ARG A 216 2.89 15.51 6.40
C ARG A 216 2.18 16.82 6.66
N GLU A 217 2.48 17.86 5.85
CA GLU A 217 1.87 19.18 6.01
C GLU A 217 0.35 19.11 5.97
N ARG A 218 -0.22 18.42 4.98
CA ARG A 218 -1.68 18.33 4.80
C ARG A 218 -2.34 17.46 5.85
N LEU A 219 -1.69 16.37 6.27
CA LEU A 219 -2.18 15.56 7.39
C LEU A 219 -2.17 16.33 8.69
N THR A 220 -1.11 17.11 8.98
CA THR A 220 -1.04 17.95 10.18
C THR A 220 -2.12 19.02 10.17
N ALA A 221 -2.36 19.67 9.03
CA ALA A 221 -3.47 20.62 8.90
C ALA A 221 -4.83 19.97 9.19
N CYS A 222 -5.02 18.69 8.84
CA CYS A 222 -6.21 17.91 9.14
C CYS A 222 -6.22 17.30 10.57
N GLY A 223 -5.26 17.66 11.43
CA GLY A 223 -5.24 17.24 12.83
C GLY A 223 -4.38 16.02 13.16
N TRP A 224 -3.52 15.54 12.22
CA TRP A 224 -2.56 14.51 12.54
C TRP A 224 -1.48 15.02 13.51
N GLY A 225 -1.33 14.35 14.65
CA GLY A 225 -0.39 14.74 15.72
C GLY A 225 1.08 14.42 15.45
N GLY A 226 1.46 13.99 14.25
CA GLY A 226 2.86 13.70 13.89
C GLY A 226 3.44 12.43 14.53
N VAL A 227 2.66 11.66 15.27
CA VAL A 227 3.15 10.45 15.95
C VAL A 227 3.23 9.30 14.95
N GLU A 228 4.45 8.83 14.70
CA GLU A 228 4.69 7.59 13.96
C GLU A 228 4.71 6.40 14.95
N PRO A 229 4.17 5.22 14.57
CA PRO A 229 4.33 4.03 15.39
C PRO A 229 5.81 3.68 15.47
N GLU A 230 6.25 3.25 16.63
CA GLU A 230 7.58 2.65 16.76
C GLU A 230 7.73 1.53 15.73
N ALA A 231 8.91 1.46 15.08
CA ALA A 231 9.19 0.41 14.10
C ALA A 231 8.92 -0.95 14.74
N SER A 232 7.88 -1.64 14.27
CA SER A 232 7.49 -2.95 14.79
C SER A 232 8.68 -3.89 14.66
N GLY A 233 9.28 -4.25 15.81
CA GLY A 233 10.59 -4.84 15.98
C GLY A 233 11.04 -5.76 14.86
N MET A 234 12.21 -5.46 14.31
CA MET A 234 13.07 -6.46 13.71
C MET A 234 13.36 -7.51 14.78
N ARG A 235 12.59 -8.59 14.81
CA ARG A 235 13.03 -9.78 15.55
C ARG A 235 14.16 -10.36 14.72
N GLY A 236 15.38 -10.01 15.11
CA GLY A 236 16.57 -10.69 14.63
C GLY A 236 16.44 -12.20 14.87
N PRO A 237 17.16 -13.05 14.12
CA PRO A 237 17.22 -14.46 14.44
C PRO A 237 17.66 -14.59 15.89
N ALA A 238 16.91 -15.37 16.71
CA ALA A 238 17.37 -15.76 18.03
C ALA A 238 18.79 -16.33 17.87
N GLU A 239 19.76 -15.69 18.51
CA GLU A 239 21.13 -16.21 18.60
C GLU A 239 21.02 -17.62 19.16
N CYS A 240 21.44 -18.58 18.35
CA CYS A 240 21.58 -19.96 18.77
C CYS A 240 22.71 -19.96 19.78
N ALA A 241 22.39 -20.07 21.06
CA ALA A 241 23.37 -20.22 22.13
C ALA A 241 24.26 -21.43 21.80
N PRO A 242 25.59 -21.36 21.97
CA PRO A 242 26.47 -22.49 21.74
C PRO A 242 26.19 -23.58 22.73
N THR A 243 25.79 -24.74 22.23
CA THR A 243 25.66 -25.99 23.02
C THR A 243 27.04 -26.28 23.64
N LYS A 244 27.14 -26.19 24.97
CA LYS A 244 28.32 -26.67 25.71
C LYS A 244 28.44 -28.16 25.44
N ALA A 245 29.50 -28.56 24.75
CA ALA A 245 29.97 -29.93 24.77
C ALA A 245 30.46 -30.25 26.19
N SER A 246 29.83 -31.21 26.83
CA SER A 246 30.32 -31.82 28.04
C SER A 246 31.20 -33.02 27.63
N CYS A 247 32.39 -33.05 28.17
CA CYS A 247 33.28 -34.20 28.17
C CYS A 247 32.61 -35.44 28.81
#